data_f5866c55a02e431c3d5a4be1c90edf81
#
_entry.id   f5866c55a02e431c3d5a4be1c90edf81
#
_cell.length_a   1.000
_cell.length_b   1.000
_cell.length_c   1.000
_cell.angle_alpha   90.00
_cell.angle_beta   90.00
_cell.angle_gamma   90.00
#
_symmetry.space_group_name_H-M   'P 1'
#
loop_
_entity.id
_entity.type
_entity.pdbx_description
1 polymer ?
#
loop_
_entity_poly.entity_id
_entity_poly.type
_entity_poly.pdbx_seq_one_letter_code
_entity_poly.pdbx_strand_id
1 'polypeptide(L)'
;MSHGALSKEAHETLATGMNRIKGASCSGEGGEDEKRFKVLENGDSANSRVKQIASARFGVTVNYLNNCNEIEIKIAQGAKPGEGGQLPGFKITEEIARLRHSTPGVTLISPPPHHDIYSIEDLAQLIYDLKQINPKARIGVKLVASSGVGTIAAGVAKAKADIILISGHNGGTGATPQTSVKYVGIPWEMGLTEANQVLTLNNLRHKVTLRTDGGIKTGRDVVIAAMMGAEEYGVATTALVAMGCIMVRQCHSNTCPVGVCTQDEKLREKFTGTPEKVVNLFTFIATEVREILAKLG
;
A
#
# COMPACT_ATOMS: atom_id res chain seq x y z
N MET A 1 1.00 1.51 3.94
CA MET A 1 1.18 1.92 5.36
C MET A 1 1.72 3.33 5.34
N SER A 2 1.14 4.26 6.08
CA SER A 2 1.51 5.69 5.99
C SER A 2 2.39 6.12 7.15
N HIS A 3 3.22 7.16 6.94
CA HIS A 3 3.80 7.92 8.03
C HIS A 3 2.66 8.58 8.83
N GLY A 4 2.69 8.43 10.14
CA GLY A 4 1.60 8.73 11.05
C GLY A 4 0.88 7.49 11.55
N ALA A 5 0.58 6.51 10.71
CA ALA A 5 0.20 5.18 11.16
C ALA A 5 1.44 4.40 11.66
N LEU A 6 2.53 4.41 10.90
CA LEU A 6 3.87 3.99 11.33
C LEU A 6 4.64 5.18 11.90
N SER A 7 5.66 4.88 12.71
CA SER A 7 6.70 5.84 13.07
C SER A 7 7.48 6.28 11.84
N LYS A 8 8.12 7.44 11.91
CA LYS A 8 9.00 7.95 10.87
C LYS A 8 10.11 6.96 10.56
N GLU A 9 10.76 6.46 11.59
CA GLU A 9 11.88 5.53 11.52
C GLU A 9 11.48 4.26 10.76
N ALA A 10 10.35 3.66 11.10
CA ALA A 10 9.88 2.44 10.45
C ALA A 10 9.51 2.69 8.97
N HIS A 11 8.87 3.81 8.67
CA HIS A 11 8.45 4.15 7.31
C HIS A 11 9.64 4.46 6.40
N GLU A 12 10.64 5.21 6.89
CA GLU A 12 11.86 5.54 6.14
C GLU A 12 12.76 4.32 5.95
N THR A 13 12.94 3.49 7.00
CA THR A 13 13.70 2.23 6.92
C THR A 13 13.14 1.30 5.84
N LEU A 14 11.81 1.15 5.80
CA LEU A 14 11.16 0.32 4.78
C LEU A 14 11.41 0.86 3.37
N ALA A 15 11.26 2.16 3.17
CA ALA A 15 11.49 2.79 1.87
C ALA A 15 12.96 2.65 1.43
N THR A 16 13.89 2.90 2.32
CA THR A 16 15.34 2.77 2.05
C THR A 16 15.70 1.33 1.68
N GLY A 17 15.24 0.35 2.46
CA GLY A 17 15.51 -1.06 2.17
C GLY A 17 14.97 -1.50 0.81
N MET A 18 13.73 -1.10 0.50
CA MET A 18 13.13 -1.39 -0.81
C MET A 18 13.85 -0.71 -1.97
N ASN A 19 14.29 0.53 -1.80
CA ASN A 19 15.03 1.24 -2.83
C ASN A 19 16.39 0.58 -3.13
N ARG A 20 17.11 0.08 -2.10
CA ARG A 20 18.40 -0.64 -2.27
C ARG A 20 18.27 -1.89 -3.15
N ILE A 21 17.15 -2.59 -3.10
CA ILE A 21 16.88 -3.78 -3.93
C ILE A 21 16.11 -3.45 -5.22
N LYS A 22 15.98 -2.17 -5.57
CA LYS A 22 15.19 -1.68 -6.72
C LYS A 22 13.69 -2.06 -6.67
N GLY A 23 13.19 -2.44 -5.50
CA GLY A 23 11.78 -2.62 -5.22
C GLY A 23 11.05 -1.29 -5.03
N ALA A 24 9.81 -1.35 -4.59
CA ALA A 24 9.00 -0.17 -4.32
C ALA A 24 8.35 -0.24 -2.94
N SER A 25 8.31 0.88 -2.23
CA SER A 25 7.46 1.08 -1.06
C SER A 25 6.34 2.05 -1.40
N CYS A 26 5.19 1.87 -0.75
CA CYS A 26 4.06 2.77 -0.88
C CYS A 26 4.04 3.76 0.29
N SER A 27 3.89 5.05 -0.03
CA SER A 27 3.78 6.13 0.97
C SER A 27 2.58 5.96 1.92
N GLY A 28 1.55 5.22 1.47
CA GLY A 28 0.24 5.23 2.11
C GLY A 28 -0.46 6.60 1.99
N GLU A 29 -1.68 6.68 2.47
CA GLU A 29 -2.42 7.94 2.51
C GLU A 29 -1.88 8.87 3.62
N GLY A 30 -1.41 10.03 3.27
CA GLY A 30 -0.93 10.98 4.27
C GLY A 30 0.20 11.88 3.83
N GLY A 31 0.54 11.84 2.57
CA GLY A 31 1.68 12.60 2.04
C GLY A 31 3.02 12.01 2.47
N GLU A 32 4.06 12.74 2.19
CA GLU A 32 5.43 12.37 2.52
C GLU A 32 6.28 13.64 2.64
N ASP A 33 7.24 13.68 3.58
CA ASP A 33 8.11 14.84 3.75
C ASP A 33 9.01 15.02 2.51
N GLU A 34 9.05 16.23 1.97
CA GLU A 34 9.82 16.56 0.77
C GLU A 34 11.33 16.33 0.93
N LYS A 35 11.84 16.34 2.18
CA LYS A 35 13.22 16.01 2.49
C LYS A 35 13.59 14.60 2.02
N ARG A 36 12.62 13.69 1.98
CA ARG A 36 12.80 12.30 1.55
C ARG A 36 12.95 12.13 0.03
N PHE A 37 12.59 13.16 -0.75
CA PHE A 37 12.71 13.11 -2.22
C PHE A 37 14.15 13.26 -2.69
N LYS A 38 15.03 13.73 -1.81
CA LYS A 38 16.46 13.85 -2.08
C LYS A 38 17.18 12.57 -1.70
N VAL A 39 18.18 12.22 -2.52
CA VAL A 39 19.12 11.15 -2.19
C VAL A 39 20.02 11.62 -1.05
N LEU A 40 20.26 10.74 -0.08
CA LEU A 40 21.12 11.01 1.06
C LEU A 40 22.60 10.99 0.64
N GLU A 41 23.49 11.56 1.47
CA GLU A 41 24.94 11.62 1.20
C GLU A 41 25.59 10.24 1.00
N ASN A 42 25.06 9.22 1.67
CA ASN A 42 25.51 7.83 1.52
C ASN A 42 24.94 7.11 0.29
N GLY A 43 24.19 7.80 -0.56
CA GLY A 43 23.57 7.25 -1.76
C GLY A 43 22.21 6.58 -1.53
N ASP A 44 21.73 6.47 -0.29
CA ASP A 44 20.41 5.93 0.02
C ASP A 44 19.30 6.90 -0.36
N SER A 45 18.11 6.35 -0.60
CA SER A 45 16.89 7.12 -0.79
C SER A 45 15.79 6.60 0.12
N ALA A 46 15.20 7.49 0.90
CA ALA A 46 14.03 7.22 1.73
C ALA A 46 12.71 7.57 1.03
N ASN A 47 12.76 7.95 -0.25
CA ASN A 47 11.57 8.27 -1.03
C ASN A 47 10.73 7.02 -1.32
N SER A 48 9.44 7.05 -1.03
CA SER A 48 8.51 6.00 -1.45
C SER A 48 8.24 6.11 -2.95
N ARG A 49 8.56 5.07 -3.71
CA ARG A 49 8.43 5.08 -5.19
C ARG A 49 6.97 5.01 -5.65
N VAL A 50 6.05 4.54 -4.80
CA VAL A 50 4.60 4.56 -5.03
C VAL A 50 3.98 5.62 -4.13
N LYS A 51 3.30 6.61 -4.72
CA LYS A 51 2.55 7.64 -4.00
C LYS A 51 1.08 7.29 -4.01
N GLN A 52 0.49 7.15 -2.81
CA GLN A 52 -0.93 6.82 -2.69
C GLN A 52 -1.77 8.09 -2.54
N ILE A 53 -2.91 8.11 -3.22
CA ILE A 53 -3.97 9.11 -3.05
C ILE A 53 -5.26 8.39 -2.62
N ALA A 54 -5.89 8.88 -1.57
CA ALA A 54 -7.15 8.37 -1.05
C ALA A 54 -8.23 9.45 -1.10
N SER A 55 -9.46 9.13 -0.72
CA SER A 55 -10.60 10.06 -0.81
C SER A 55 -10.36 11.42 -0.14
N ALA A 56 -9.71 11.44 1.02
CA ALA A 56 -9.43 12.68 1.75
C ALA A 56 -8.27 13.51 1.18
N ARG A 57 -7.48 12.98 0.23
CA ARG A 57 -6.34 13.69 -0.40
C ARG A 57 -5.30 14.25 0.59
N PHE A 58 -5.15 13.67 1.79
CA PHE A 58 -4.21 14.15 2.80
C PHE A 58 -2.78 14.22 2.26
N GLY A 59 -2.17 15.41 2.32
CA GLY A 59 -0.79 15.64 1.92
C GLY A 59 -0.50 15.49 0.42
N VAL A 60 -1.53 15.44 -0.42
CA VAL A 60 -1.35 15.34 -1.88
C VAL A 60 -1.04 16.72 -2.46
N THR A 61 0.16 16.84 -3.03
CA THR A 61 0.62 18.03 -3.75
C THR A 61 1.20 17.64 -5.10
N VAL A 62 1.36 18.60 -6.00
CA VAL A 62 2.01 18.35 -7.31
C VAL A 62 3.45 17.88 -7.11
N ASN A 63 4.17 18.45 -6.13
CA ASN A 63 5.53 18.03 -5.80
C ASN A 63 5.57 16.57 -5.33
N TYR A 64 4.64 16.18 -4.45
CA TYR A 64 4.49 14.79 -4.00
C TYR A 64 4.26 13.82 -5.18
N LEU A 65 3.34 14.16 -6.08
CA LEU A 65 2.99 13.32 -7.24
C LEU A 65 4.10 13.25 -8.29
N ASN A 66 4.93 14.28 -8.41
CA ASN A 66 6.06 14.28 -9.36
C ASN A 66 7.29 13.51 -8.85
N ASN A 67 7.36 13.19 -7.56
CA ASN A 67 8.48 12.47 -6.97
C ASN A 67 8.22 10.96 -6.79
N CYS A 68 7.66 10.31 -7.82
CA CYS A 68 7.36 8.88 -7.79
C CYS A 68 7.46 8.22 -9.18
N ASN A 69 7.45 6.90 -9.17
CA ASN A 69 7.36 6.06 -10.38
C ASN A 69 5.92 5.56 -10.61
N GLU A 70 5.08 5.64 -9.58
CA GLU A 70 3.72 5.13 -9.59
C GLU A 70 2.83 5.95 -8.66
N ILE A 71 1.60 6.20 -9.11
CA ILE A 71 0.54 6.82 -8.31
C ILE A 71 -0.56 5.79 -8.12
N GLU A 72 -0.89 5.49 -6.88
CA GLU A 72 -1.94 4.53 -6.52
C GLU A 72 -3.19 5.25 -6.04
N ILE A 73 -4.27 5.13 -6.81
CA ILE A 73 -5.62 5.60 -6.42
C ILE A 73 -6.20 4.54 -5.48
N LYS A 74 -6.34 4.86 -4.20
CA LYS A 74 -6.93 3.97 -3.21
C LYS A 74 -8.43 4.18 -3.13
N ILE A 75 -9.20 3.26 -3.72
CA ILE A 75 -10.66 3.30 -3.60
C ILE A 75 -11.09 2.86 -2.19
N ALA A 76 -10.51 1.77 -1.69
CA ALA A 76 -10.74 1.26 -0.34
C ALA A 76 -9.56 0.40 0.12
N GLN A 77 -9.66 -0.23 1.28
CA GLN A 77 -8.66 -1.16 1.82
C GLN A 77 -9.32 -2.47 2.25
N GLY A 78 -8.67 -3.60 1.96
CA GLY A 78 -9.24 -4.93 2.12
C GLY A 78 -9.69 -5.27 3.53
N ALA A 79 -8.95 -4.83 4.55
CA ALA A 79 -9.26 -5.09 5.95
C ALA A 79 -10.41 -4.22 6.52
N LYS A 80 -10.82 -3.17 5.81
CA LYS A 80 -11.90 -2.25 6.21
C LYS A 80 -12.80 -1.88 5.02
N PRO A 81 -13.35 -2.83 4.29
CA PRO A 81 -14.26 -2.51 3.19
C PRO A 81 -15.49 -1.77 3.75
N GLY A 82 -15.80 -0.62 3.18
CA GLY A 82 -16.90 0.23 3.64
C GLY A 82 -16.62 1.15 4.86
N GLU A 83 -15.56 0.90 5.65
CA GLU A 83 -15.22 1.76 6.81
C GLU A 83 -14.26 2.91 6.43
N GLY A 84 -13.33 2.65 5.52
CA GLY A 84 -12.31 3.61 5.09
C GLY A 84 -11.12 3.74 6.03
N GLY A 85 -10.25 4.71 5.71
CA GLY A 85 -9.06 5.03 6.49
C GLY A 85 -9.37 5.94 7.67
N GLN A 86 -8.68 5.72 8.79
CA GLN A 86 -8.78 6.55 9.97
C GLN A 86 -7.42 6.66 10.64
N LEU A 87 -7.07 7.87 11.09
CA LEU A 87 -5.94 8.09 11.98
C LEU A 87 -6.40 8.87 13.21
N PRO A 88 -6.29 8.26 14.42
CA PRO A 88 -6.76 8.88 15.65
C PRO A 88 -6.02 10.18 15.97
N GLY A 89 -6.71 11.14 16.58
CA GLY A 89 -6.18 12.47 16.89
C GLY A 89 -4.89 12.42 17.73
N PHE A 90 -4.77 11.50 18.66
CA PHE A 90 -3.55 11.33 19.48
C PHE A 90 -2.30 10.87 18.69
N LYS A 91 -2.46 10.47 17.42
CA LYS A 91 -1.37 10.23 16.48
C LYS A 91 -1.07 11.43 15.57
N ILE A 92 -1.91 12.44 15.59
CA ILE A 92 -1.76 13.64 14.77
C ILE A 92 -0.91 14.64 15.53
N THR A 93 0.40 14.41 15.52
CA THR A 93 1.40 15.37 16.01
C THR A 93 1.49 16.58 15.07
N GLU A 94 2.21 17.63 15.47
CA GLU A 94 2.45 18.79 14.59
C GLU A 94 3.11 18.39 13.26
N GLU A 95 4.08 17.46 13.28
CA GLU A 95 4.71 16.93 12.08
C GLU A 95 3.69 16.24 11.17
N ILE A 96 2.86 15.36 11.72
CA ILE A 96 1.85 14.62 10.95
C ILE A 96 0.76 15.56 10.42
N ALA A 97 0.31 16.53 11.23
CA ALA A 97 -0.66 17.51 10.80
C ALA A 97 -0.13 18.35 9.64
N ARG A 98 1.12 18.81 9.71
CA ARG A 98 1.78 19.55 8.63
C ARG A 98 1.83 18.72 7.34
N LEU A 99 2.26 17.44 7.43
CA LEU A 99 2.35 16.56 6.27
C LEU A 99 0.99 16.28 5.62
N ARG A 100 -0.07 16.24 6.41
CA ARG A 100 -1.43 15.93 5.96
C ARG A 100 -2.27 17.16 5.65
N HIS A 101 -1.70 18.36 5.82
CA HIS A 101 -2.41 19.65 5.69
C HIS A 101 -3.66 19.69 6.58
N SER A 102 -3.48 19.33 7.85
CA SER A 102 -4.55 19.21 8.84
C SER A 102 -4.18 19.88 10.18
N THR A 103 -5.05 19.75 11.18
CA THR A 103 -4.85 20.32 12.51
C THR A 103 -4.34 19.25 13.48
N PRO A 104 -3.31 19.55 14.32
CA PRO A 104 -2.84 18.63 15.35
C PRO A 104 -3.95 18.21 16.31
N GLY A 105 -3.91 16.95 16.75
CA GLY A 105 -4.86 16.40 17.72
C GLY A 105 -6.25 16.06 17.16
N VAL A 106 -6.57 16.43 15.94
CA VAL A 106 -7.87 16.13 15.30
C VAL A 106 -7.82 14.78 14.59
N THR A 107 -8.79 13.91 14.87
CA THR A 107 -8.92 12.62 14.18
C THR A 107 -9.18 12.83 12.70
N LEU A 108 -8.40 12.16 11.85
CA LEU A 108 -8.53 12.24 10.40
C LEU A 108 -9.24 11.01 9.86
N ILE A 109 -10.24 11.23 9.01
CA ILE A 109 -11.04 10.19 8.36
C ILE A 109 -10.90 10.33 6.85
N SER A 110 -10.65 9.20 6.18
CA SER A 110 -10.63 9.09 4.73
C SER A 110 -11.70 8.06 4.32
N PRO A 111 -12.94 8.52 4.08
CA PRO A 111 -14.06 7.61 3.79
C PRO A 111 -13.89 6.90 2.44
N PRO A 112 -14.39 5.69 2.28
CA PRO A 112 -14.60 5.08 0.98
C PRO A 112 -16.01 5.47 0.47
N PRO A 113 -16.24 5.57 -0.83
CA PRO A 113 -15.29 5.82 -1.89
C PRO A 113 -14.86 7.29 -1.96
N HIS A 114 -14.13 7.67 -3.01
CA HIS A 114 -13.83 9.07 -3.27
C HIS A 114 -15.12 9.87 -3.57
N HIS A 115 -15.25 11.06 -2.99
CA HIS A 115 -16.44 11.92 -3.16
C HIS A 115 -16.61 12.49 -4.56
N ASP A 116 -15.58 12.42 -5.39
CA ASP A 116 -15.52 12.87 -6.79
C ASP A 116 -15.54 11.72 -7.79
N ILE A 117 -15.75 10.47 -7.35
CA ILE A 117 -15.82 9.29 -8.21
C ILE A 117 -17.14 8.56 -7.97
N TYR A 118 -18.08 8.71 -8.91
CA TYR A 118 -19.39 8.06 -8.91
C TYR A 118 -19.56 7.08 -10.05
N SER A 119 -18.64 7.09 -11.03
CA SER A 119 -18.67 6.24 -12.22
C SER A 119 -17.25 5.88 -12.67
N ILE A 120 -17.15 4.95 -13.62
CA ILE A 120 -15.89 4.63 -14.29
C ILE A 120 -15.35 5.82 -15.09
N GLU A 121 -16.21 6.66 -15.60
CA GLU A 121 -15.84 7.88 -16.34
C GLU A 121 -15.15 8.90 -15.42
N ASP A 122 -15.64 9.08 -14.19
CA ASP A 122 -15.01 9.95 -13.20
C ASP A 122 -13.62 9.41 -12.81
N LEU A 123 -13.49 8.09 -12.66
CA LEU A 123 -12.20 7.45 -12.42
C LEU A 123 -11.25 7.64 -13.61
N ALA A 124 -11.76 7.50 -14.84
CA ALA A 124 -10.97 7.74 -16.06
C ALA A 124 -10.48 9.19 -16.14
N GLN A 125 -11.30 10.16 -15.75
CA GLN A 125 -10.89 11.55 -15.63
C GLN A 125 -9.76 11.74 -14.62
N LEU A 126 -9.88 11.17 -13.41
CA LEU A 126 -8.83 11.25 -12.41
C LEU A 126 -7.52 10.60 -12.89
N ILE A 127 -7.60 9.44 -13.53
CA ILE A 127 -6.42 8.77 -14.12
C ILE A 127 -5.77 9.68 -15.18
N TYR A 128 -6.57 10.29 -16.04
CA TYR A 128 -6.08 11.23 -17.05
C TYR A 128 -5.37 12.42 -16.41
N ASP A 129 -5.98 13.07 -15.42
CA ASP A 129 -5.42 14.24 -14.74
C ASP A 129 -4.09 13.89 -14.06
N LEU A 130 -4.00 12.75 -13.40
CA LEU A 130 -2.75 12.27 -12.78
C LEU A 130 -1.65 12.00 -13.81
N LYS A 131 -1.99 11.49 -14.98
CA LYS A 131 -1.05 11.32 -16.09
C LYS A 131 -0.57 12.64 -16.68
N GLN A 132 -1.39 13.70 -16.62
CA GLN A 132 -0.94 15.05 -17.00
C GLN A 132 0.04 15.62 -15.97
N ILE A 133 -0.17 15.38 -14.68
CA ILE A 133 0.73 15.85 -13.61
C ILE A 133 2.07 15.11 -13.69
N ASN A 134 2.07 13.78 -13.83
CA ASN A 134 3.28 12.96 -13.94
C ASN A 134 3.15 11.94 -15.08
N PRO A 135 3.49 12.34 -16.33
CA PRO A 135 3.36 11.45 -17.50
C PRO A 135 4.24 10.20 -17.46
N LYS A 136 5.27 10.18 -16.59
CA LYS A 136 6.19 9.05 -16.45
C LYS A 136 5.72 8.02 -15.43
N ALA A 137 4.80 8.39 -14.53
CA ALA A 137 4.30 7.49 -13.51
C ALA A 137 3.26 6.52 -14.07
N ARG A 138 3.32 5.26 -13.63
CA ARG A 138 2.22 4.32 -13.82
C ARG A 138 1.07 4.71 -12.89
N ILE A 139 -0.17 4.60 -13.36
CA ILE A 139 -1.35 4.85 -12.53
C ILE A 139 -1.97 3.52 -12.13
N GLY A 140 -1.94 3.23 -10.85
CA GLY A 140 -2.56 2.06 -10.24
C GLY A 140 -3.90 2.39 -9.59
N VAL A 141 -4.84 1.44 -9.61
CA VAL A 141 -6.09 1.54 -8.88
C VAL A 141 -6.19 0.37 -7.90
N LYS A 142 -6.35 0.69 -6.61
CA LYS A 142 -6.50 -0.31 -5.55
C LYS A 142 -7.98 -0.58 -5.30
N LEU A 143 -8.38 -1.82 -5.56
CA LEU A 143 -9.70 -2.38 -5.33
C LEU A 143 -9.67 -3.36 -4.14
N VAL A 144 -10.82 -3.62 -3.56
CA VAL A 144 -10.98 -4.61 -2.50
C VAL A 144 -11.51 -5.91 -3.11
N ALA A 145 -10.94 -7.04 -2.69
CA ALA A 145 -11.47 -8.35 -3.02
C ALA A 145 -12.91 -8.47 -2.49
N SER A 146 -13.84 -8.61 -3.40
CA SER A 146 -15.28 -8.74 -3.13
C SER A 146 -15.95 -9.43 -4.31
N SER A 147 -17.13 -9.97 -4.12
CA SER A 147 -17.92 -10.51 -5.22
C SER A 147 -18.21 -9.43 -6.26
N GLY A 148 -17.99 -9.73 -7.54
CA GLY A 148 -18.15 -8.77 -8.64
C GLY A 148 -16.96 -7.86 -8.90
N VAL A 149 -15.84 -8.00 -8.18
CA VAL A 149 -14.65 -7.18 -8.38
C VAL A 149 -14.07 -7.32 -9.79
N GLY A 150 -14.28 -8.45 -10.45
CA GLY A 150 -13.87 -8.66 -11.84
C GLY A 150 -14.53 -7.68 -12.82
N THR A 151 -15.81 -7.38 -12.64
CA THR A 151 -16.52 -6.38 -13.45
C THR A 151 -15.95 -4.98 -13.22
N ILE A 152 -15.65 -4.63 -11.97
CA ILE A 152 -15.01 -3.37 -11.61
C ILE A 152 -13.60 -3.29 -12.24
N ALA A 153 -12.82 -4.37 -12.15
CA ALA A 153 -11.49 -4.45 -12.76
C ALA A 153 -11.54 -4.24 -14.29
N ALA A 154 -12.53 -4.81 -14.98
CA ALA A 154 -12.72 -4.57 -16.40
C ALA A 154 -13.03 -3.09 -16.72
N GLY A 155 -13.85 -2.43 -15.90
CA GLY A 155 -14.09 -0.99 -15.98
C GLY A 155 -12.81 -0.17 -15.77
N VAL A 156 -12.03 -0.51 -14.75
CA VAL A 156 -10.75 0.15 -14.44
C VAL A 156 -9.73 -0.01 -15.57
N ALA A 157 -9.66 -1.19 -16.18
CA ALA A 157 -8.81 -1.42 -17.36
C ALA A 157 -9.24 -0.57 -18.55
N LYS A 158 -10.56 -0.42 -18.79
CA LYS A 158 -11.11 0.47 -19.83
C LYS A 158 -10.84 1.94 -19.51
N ALA A 159 -10.80 2.33 -18.24
CA ALA A 159 -10.42 3.67 -17.79
C ALA A 159 -8.92 3.98 -17.96
N LYS A 160 -8.13 3.04 -18.53
CA LYS A 160 -6.71 3.17 -18.85
C LYS A 160 -5.79 3.25 -17.61
N ALA A 161 -6.15 2.57 -16.53
CA ALA A 161 -5.19 2.29 -15.46
C ALA A 161 -4.08 1.36 -15.97
N ASP A 162 -2.87 1.53 -15.46
CA ASP A 162 -1.71 0.67 -15.80
C ASP A 162 -1.65 -0.56 -14.87
N ILE A 163 -2.13 -0.41 -13.64
CA ILE A 163 -2.08 -1.44 -12.61
C ILE A 163 -3.44 -1.54 -11.92
N ILE A 164 -3.85 -2.77 -11.61
CA ILE A 164 -4.99 -3.05 -10.74
C ILE A 164 -4.50 -3.86 -9.55
N LEU A 165 -4.61 -3.29 -8.35
CA LEU A 165 -4.31 -3.98 -7.09
C LEU A 165 -5.60 -4.54 -6.50
N ILE A 166 -5.65 -5.85 -6.31
CA ILE A 166 -6.72 -6.55 -5.59
C ILE A 166 -6.27 -6.81 -4.16
N SER A 167 -6.90 -6.14 -3.20
CA SER A 167 -6.54 -6.21 -1.78
C SER A 167 -7.45 -7.17 -1.01
N GLY A 168 -6.88 -8.20 -0.41
CA GLY A 168 -7.60 -9.17 0.40
C GLY A 168 -7.93 -8.64 1.82
N HIS A 169 -8.74 -9.39 2.57
CA HIS A 169 -9.26 -9.03 3.90
C HIS A 169 -8.18 -8.73 4.97
N ASN A 170 -6.94 -9.10 4.76
CA ASN A 170 -5.82 -8.74 5.63
C ASN A 170 -5.03 -7.52 5.14
N GLY A 171 -5.44 -6.92 4.02
CA GLY A 171 -4.68 -5.86 3.35
C GLY A 171 -5.01 -4.45 3.83
N GLY A 172 -4.01 -3.57 3.73
CA GLY A 172 -4.15 -2.13 3.88
C GLY A 172 -3.90 -1.57 5.28
N THR A 173 -4.20 -2.28 6.35
CA THR A 173 -4.00 -1.78 7.73
C THR A 173 -3.85 -2.90 8.75
N GLY A 174 -3.06 -2.65 9.80
CA GLY A 174 -2.98 -3.50 11.00
C GLY A 174 -3.87 -3.00 12.15
N ALA A 175 -4.61 -1.92 11.97
CA ALA A 175 -5.41 -1.27 12.99
C ALA A 175 -6.92 -1.63 12.91
N THR A 176 -7.25 -2.68 12.20
CA THR A 176 -8.63 -3.12 11.96
C THR A 176 -9.12 -4.02 13.09
N PRO A 177 -10.39 -3.86 13.54
CA PRO A 177 -11.04 -4.82 14.43
C PRO A 177 -11.07 -6.22 13.81
N GLN A 178 -10.91 -7.24 14.63
CA GLN A 178 -10.95 -8.64 14.17
C GLN A 178 -12.28 -9.03 13.52
N THR A 179 -13.37 -8.40 13.94
CA THR A 179 -14.69 -8.59 13.35
C THR A 179 -14.74 -8.17 11.89
N SER A 180 -14.16 -7.01 11.54
CA SER A 180 -14.11 -6.55 10.15
C SER A 180 -13.29 -7.50 9.28
N VAL A 181 -12.11 -7.91 9.76
CA VAL A 181 -11.24 -8.85 9.01
C VAL A 181 -11.93 -10.20 8.78
N LYS A 182 -12.62 -10.73 9.80
CA LYS A 182 -13.25 -12.07 9.72
C LYS A 182 -14.54 -12.11 8.91
N TYR A 183 -15.35 -11.05 8.97
CA TYR A 183 -16.75 -11.15 8.55
C TYR A 183 -17.12 -10.21 7.38
N VAL A 184 -16.27 -9.25 7.03
CA VAL A 184 -16.59 -8.26 5.99
C VAL A 184 -15.78 -8.48 4.71
N GLY A 185 -14.46 -8.68 4.84
CA GLY A 185 -13.59 -8.90 3.69
C GLY A 185 -13.50 -10.35 3.25
N ILE A 186 -13.06 -10.60 2.02
CA ILE A 186 -12.77 -11.94 1.48
C ILE A 186 -11.27 -12.09 1.17
N PRO A 187 -10.77 -13.33 1.06
CA PRO A 187 -9.38 -13.61 0.67
C PRO A 187 -9.03 -13.01 -0.69
N TRP A 188 -7.77 -12.58 -0.83
CA TRP A 188 -7.27 -12.03 -2.09
C TRP A 188 -7.34 -13.06 -3.24
N GLU A 189 -7.22 -14.33 -2.93
CA GLU A 189 -7.27 -15.43 -3.87
C GLU A 189 -8.57 -15.43 -4.70
N MET A 190 -9.69 -15.20 -4.02
CA MET A 190 -11.00 -15.15 -4.68
C MET A 190 -11.12 -13.92 -5.59
N GLY A 191 -10.77 -12.74 -5.08
CA GLY A 191 -10.86 -11.51 -5.87
C GLY A 191 -9.87 -11.47 -7.03
N LEU A 192 -8.64 -11.96 -6.83
CA LEU A 192 -7.61 -11.99 -7.87
C LEU A 192 -8.03 -12.92 -9.02
N THR A 193 -8.48 -14.13 -8.72
CA THR A 193 -8.90 -15.10 -9.75
C THR A 193 -10.11 -14.59 -10.53
N GLU A 194 -11.10 -13.99 -9.86
CA GLU A 194 -12.24 -13.38 -10.51
C GLU A 194 -11.79 -12.25 -11.45
N ALA A 195 -10.94 -11.33 -10.99
CA ALA A 195 -10.43 -10.23 -11.78
C ALA A 195 -9.63 -10.73 -13.00
N ASN A 196 -8.72 -11.68 -12.80
CA ASN A 196 -7.92 -12.27 -13.88
C ASN A 196 -8.82 -12.93 -14.94
N GLN A 197 -9.80 -13.71 -14.51
CA GLN A 197 -10.73 -14.41 -15.40
C GLN A 197 -11.58 -13.41 -16.21
N VAL A 198 -12.18 -12.42 -15.56
CA VAL A 198 -13.03 -11.43 -16.26
C VAL A 198 -12.22 -10.57 -17.22
N LEU A 199 -11.01 -10.15 -16.84
CA LEU A 199 -10.10 -9.42 -17.74
C LEU A 199 -9.71 -10.26 -18.95
N THR A 200 -9.45 -11.55 -18.77
CA THR A 200 -9.12 -12.48 -19.87
C THR A 200 -10.30 -12.66 -20.82
N LEU A 201 -11.49 -12.94 -20.30
CA LEU A 201 -12.72 -13.11 -21.08
C LEU A 201 -13.09 -11.88 -21.91
N ASN A 202 -12.76 -10.68 -21.42
CA ASN A 202 -13.01 -9.41 -22.10
C ASN A 202 -11.84 -8.91 -22.96
N ASN A 203 -10.79 -9.71 -23.13
CA ASN A 203 -9.57 -9.33 -23.85
C ASN A 203 -8.93 -8.02 -23.33
N LEU A 204 -8.92 -7.86 -22.01
CA LEU A 204 -8.36 -6.70 -21.32
C LEU A 204 -7.11 -7.05 -20.48
N ARG A 205 -6.86 -8.36 -20.25
CA ARG A 205 -5.79 -8.82 -19.35
C ARG A 205 -4.41 -8.28 -19.72
N HIS A 206 -4.12 -8.19 -21.01
CA HIS A 206 -2.84 -7.70 -21.52
C HIS A 206 -2.64 -6.18 -21.40
N LYS A 207 -3.68 -5.44 -21.01
CA LYS A 207 -3.63 -3.97 -20.89
C LYS A 207 -3.23 -3.48 -19.51
N VAL A 208 -3.26 -4.35 -18.50
CA VAL A 208 -3.01 -3.99 -17.10
C VAL A 208 -2.11 -5.00 -16.42
N THR A 209 -1.30 -4.54 -15.49
CA THR A 209 -0.59 -5.37 -14.53
C THR A 209 -1.51 -5.69 -13.36
N LEU A 210 -1.69 -6.95 -13.02
CA LEU A 210 -2.41 -7.37 -11.81
C LEU A 210 -1.46 -7.47 -10.62
N ARG A 211 -1.84 -6.80 -9.54
CA ARG A 211 -1.15 -6.85 -8.25
C ARG A 211 -2.09 -7.37 -7.18
N THR A 212 -1.57 -8.07 -6.18
CA THR A 212 -2.36 -8.47 -5.01
C THR A 212 -1.63 -8.19 -3.71
N ASP A 213 -2.40 -7.93 -2.64
CA ASP A 213 -1.93 -7.83 -1.26
C ASP A 213 -2.93 -8.45 -0.28
N GLY A 214 -2.56 -8.48 1.01
CA GLY A 214 -3.47 -8.94 2.05
C GLY A 214 -3.19 -10.34 2.54
N GLY A 215 -1.91 -10.67 2.74
CA GLY A 215 -1.54 -11.95 3.34
C GLY A 215 -0.30 -12.62 2.75
N ILE A 216 0.33 -12.00 1.78
CA ILE A 216 1.58 -12.51 1.18
C ILE A 216 2.70 -12.45 2.24
N LYS A 217 3.32 -13.61 2.53
CA LYS A 217 4.33 -13.75 3.60
C LYS A 217 5.58 -14.48 3.14
N THR A 218 5.44 -15.46 2.26
CA THR A 218 6.48 -16.41 1.83
C THR A 218 6.63 -16.41 0.32
N GLY A 219 7.71 -17.02 -0.18
CA GLY A 219 7.88 -17.24 -1.61
C GLY A 219 6.81 -18.18 -2.18
N ARG A 220 6.30 -19.12 -1.37
CA ARG A 220 5.17 -19.96 -1.78
C ARG A 220 3.92 -19.14 -2.05
N ASP A 221 3.58 -18.17 -1.20
CA ASP A 221 2.41 -17.30 -1.42
C ASP A 221 2.56 -16.51 -2.73
N VAL A 222 3.78 -16.03 -3.01
CA VAL A 222 4.10 -15.34 -4.27
C VAL A 222 3.86 -16.24 -5.48
N VAL A 223 4.35 -17.49 -5.45
CA VAL A 223 4.16 -18.44 -6.57
C VAL A 223 2.68 -18.77 -6.75
N ILE A 224 1.94 -19.01 -5.67
CA ILE A 224 0.48 -19.25 -5.74
C ILE A 224 -0.23 -18.04 -6.36
N ALA A 225 0.10 -16.83 -5.93
CA ALA A 225 -0.49 -15.61 -6.49
C ALA A 225 -0.15 -15.43 -7.98
N ALA A 226 1.08 -15.79 -8.40
CA ALA A 226 1.47 -15.79 -9.80
C ALA A 226 0.63 -16.78 -10.63
N MET A 227 0.44 -18.01 -10.14
CA MET A 227 -0.42 -19.02 -10.78
C MET A 227 -1.87 -18.56 -10.92
N MET A 228 -2.35 -17.71 -10.00
CA MET A 228 -3.69 -17.10 -10.03
C MET A 228 -3.78 -15.84 -10.89
N GLY A 229 -2.66 -15.39 -11.47
CA GLY A 229 -2.62 -14.27 -12.42
C GLY A 229 -2.00 -12.98 -11.93
N ALA A 230 -1.45 -12.92 -10.71
CA ALA A 230 -0.73 -11.72 -10.25
C ALA A 230 0.68 -11.65 -10.84
N GLU A 231 1.12 -10.44 -11.16
CA GLU A 231 2.46 -10.12 -11.67
C GLU A 231 3.27 -9.32 -10.65
N GLU A 232 2.59 -8.66 -9.72
CA GLU A 232 3.21 -7.89 -8.65
C GLU A 232 2.56 -8.21 -7.29
N TYR A 233 3.33 -8.12 -6.21
CA TYR A 233 2.95 -8.63 -4.89
C TYR A 233 3.19 -7.58 -3.81
N GLY A 234 2.16 -7.32 -2.99
CA GLY A 234 2.26 -6.41 -1.85
C GLY A 234 2.54 -7.16 -0.55
N VAL A 235 3.68 -6.91 0.06
CA VAL A 235 4.09 -7.50 1.34
C VAL A 235 4.15 -6.40 2.40
N ALA A 236 3.36 -6.54 3.48
CA ALA A 236 3.32 -5.54 4.53
C ALA A 236 3.75 -6.08 5.90
N THR A 237 2.94 -6.94 6.51
CA THR A 237 3.18 -7.41 7.88
C THR A 237 4.53 -8.11 8.03
N THR A 238 4.91 -8.95 7.08
CA THR A 238 6.18 -9.68 7.12
C THR A 238 7.38 -8.71 7.08
N ALA A 239 7.30 -7.65 6.28
CA ALA A 239 8.33 -6.62 6.26
C ALA A 239 8.42 -5.87 7.60
N LEU A 240 7.29 -5.59 8.25
CA LEU A 240 7.29 -5.00 9.60
C LEU A 240 7.88 -5.96 10.64
N VAL A 241 7.58 -7.27 10.55
CA VAL A 241 8.16 -8.30 11.44
C VAL A 241 9.68 -8.35 11.30
N ALA A 242 10.20 -8.29 10.08
CA ALA A 242 11.65 -8.21 9.84
C ALA A 242 12.29 -6.99 10.53
N MET A 243 11.55 -5.89 10.65
CA MET A 243 12.01 -4.67 11.34
C MET A 243 11.74 -4.67 12.86
N GLY A 244 11.26 -5.77 13.44
CA GLY A 244 11.03 -5.90 14.87
C GLY A 244 9.57 -5.81 15.34
N CYS A 245 8.59 -5.84 14.44
CA CYS A 245 7.18 -5.91 14.82
C CYS A 245 6.87 -7.28 15.48
N ILE A 246 6.32 -7.27 16.66
CA ILE A 246 5.95 -8.47 17.44
C ILE A 246 4.48 -8.87 17.31
N MET A 247 3.77 -8.25 16.36
CA MET A 247 2.35 -8.51 16.04
C MET A 247 1.38 -8.44 17.23
N VAL A 248 1.66 -7.61 18.22
CA VAL A 248 0.78 -7.40 19.39
C VAL A 248 -0.58 -6.76 19.03
N ARG A 249 -0.72 -6.26 17.78
CA ARG A 249 -1.95 -5.69 17.23
C ARG A 249 -2.48 -4.44 17.96
N GLN A 250 -1.61 -3.70 18.64
CA GLN A 250 -1.91 -2.38 19.24
C GLN A 250 -1.62 -1.23 18.28
N CYS A 251 -1.74 -1.46 16.97
CA CYS A 251 -1.39 -0.48 15.92
C CYS A 251 -2.29 0.78 15.96
N HIS A 252 -3.49 0.67 16.50
CA HIS A 252 -4.45 1.76 16.61
C HIS A 252 -4.25 2.65 17.86
N SER A 253 -3.63 2.14 18.91
CA SER A 253 -3.65 2.75 20.25
C SER A 253 -2.48 3.69 20.56
N ASN A 254 -1.52 3.85 19.63
CA ASN A 254 -0.28 4.62 19.82
C ASN A 254 0.68 4.04 20.90
N THR A 255 0.43 2.83 21.39
CA THR A 255 1.18 2.17 22.46
C THR A 255 2.07 1.02 21.96
N CYS A 256 2.50 1.05 20.70
CA CYS A 256 3.35 0.02 20.12
C CYS A 256 4.68 -0.10 20.90
N PRO A 257 4.93 -1.21 21.61
CA PRO A 257 6.06 -1.30 22.55
C PRO A 257 7.43 -1.38 21.85
N VAL A 258 7.44 -1.62 20.54
CA VAL A 258 8.66 -1.76 19.72
C VAL A 258 8.85 -0.59 18.73
N GLY A 259 8.14 0.50 18.89
CA GLY A 259 8.35 1.72 18.12
C GLY A 259 7.91 1.71 16.66
N VAL A 260 7.25 0.65 16.17
CA VAL A 260 6.88 0.52 14.75
C VAL A 260 5.64 1.32 14.38
N CYS A 261 4.57 1.25 15.19
CA CYS A 261 3.26 1.86 14.90
C CYS A 261 2.85 2.88 15.95
N THR A 262 3.74 3.80 16.31
CA THR A 262 3.51 4.82 17.32
C THR A 262 4.09 6.16 16.91
N GLN A 263 3.54 7.24 17.47
CA GLN A 263 4.09 8.60 17.38
C GLN A 263 4.66 9.07 18.74
N ASP A 264 4.53 8.24 19.80
CA ASP A 264 5.14 8.52 21.09
C ASP A 264 6.68 8.43 20.96
N GLU A 265 7.38 9.50 21.32
CA GLU A 265 8.84 9.64 21.14
C GLU A 265 9.60 8.57 21.93
N LYS A 266 9.22 8.31 23.19
CA LYS A 266 9.89 7.29 24.05
C LYS A 266 9.71 5.88 23.51
N LEU A 267 8.57 5.62 22.86
CA LEU A 267 8.35 4.31 22.25
C LEU A 267 9.06 4.21 20.89
N ARG A 268 9.16 5.30 20.12
CA ARG A 268 9.90 5.35 18.85
C ARG A 268 11.39 5.05 19.05
N GLU A 269 12.00 5.50 20.15
CA GLU A 269 13.41 5.20 20.50
C GLU A 269 13.70 3.70 20.61
N LYS A 270 12.66 2.87 20.83
CA LYS A 270 12.79 1.40 20.90
C LYS A 270 12.82 0.70 19.54
N PHE A 271 12.68 1.46 18.46
CA PHE A 271 12.72 0.88 17.11
C PHE A 271 14.13 0.39 16.77
N THR A 272 14.23 -0.88 16.36
CA THR A 272 15.51 -1.55 16.06
C THR A 272 15.60 -2.03 14.60
N GLY A 273 14.67 -1.60 13.75
CA GLY A 273 14.67 -1.96 12.34
C GLY A 273 15.82 -1.31 11.57
N THR A 274 16.33 -2.00 10.58
CA THR A 274 17.34 -1.46 9.66
C THR A 274 16.99 -1.79 8.20
N PRO A 275 17.47 -1.01 7.23
CA PRO A 275 17.25 -1.32 5.82
C PRO A 275 17.78 -2.69 5.41
N GLU A 276 18.87 -3.17 6.01
CA GLU A 276 19.47 -4.48 5.74
C GLU A 276 18.51 -5.62 6.09
N LYS A 277 17.76 -5.51 7.19
CA LYS A 277 16.75 -6.50 7.57
C LYS A 277 15.64 -6.62 6.53
N VAL A 278 15.24 -5.49 5.94
CA VAL A 278 14.27 -5.46 4.84
C VAL A 278 14.85 -6.11 3.58
N VAL A 279 16.07 -5.74 3.21
CA VAL A 279 16.81 -6.31 2.06
C VAL A 279 16.91 -7.83 2.21
N ASN A 280 17.36 -8.31 3.38
CA ASN A 280 17.53 -9.74 3.66
C ASN A 280 16.19 -10.49 3.54
N LEU A 281 15.11 -9.97 4.12
CA LEU A 281 13.79 -10.60 4.01
C LEU A 281 13.40 -10.82 2.55
N PHE A 282 13.44 -9.77 1.73
CA PHE A 282 13.02 -9.88 0.33
C PHE A 282 13.98 -10.72 -0.50
N THR A 283 15.26 -10.77 -0.14
CA THR A 283 16.23 -11.70 -0.74
C THR A 283 15.85 -13.15 -0.45
N PHE A 284 15.49 -13.48 0.81
CA PHE A 284 15.05 -14.83 1.19
C PHE A 284 13.74 -15.21 0.49
N ILE A 285 12.75 -14.32 0.43
CA ILE A 285 11.50 -14.57 -0.30
C ILE A 285 11.81 -14.85 -1.79
N ALA A 286 12.68 -14.05 -2.42
CA ALA A 286 13.04 -14.24 -3.82
C ALA A 286 13.82 -15.55 -4.05
N THR A 287 14.65 -15.98 -3.09
CA THR A 287 15.35 -17.26 -3.14
C THR A 287 14.36 -18.41 -3.08
N GLU A 288 13.43 -18.38 -2.12
CA GLU A 288 12.37 -19.39 -2.00
C GLU A 288 11.52 -19.49 -3.29
N VAL A 289 11.17 -18.36 -3.90
CA VAL A 289 10.46 -18.33 -5.18
C VAL A 289 11.26 -19.08 -6.26
N ARG A 290 12.55 -18.78 -6.41
CA ARG A 290 13.42 -19.44 -7.41
C ARG A 290 13.54 -20.94 -7.15
N GLU A 291 13.66 -21.36 -5.89
CA GLU A 291 13.73 -22.79 -5.52
C GLU A 291 12.44 -23.53 -5.86
N ILE A 292 11.27 -22.90 -5.63
CA ILE A 292 9.97 -23.50 -5.98
C ILE A 292 9.85 -23.60 -7.50
N LEU A 293 10.16 -22.54 -8.23
CA LEU A 293 10.10 -22.53 -9.69
C LEU A 293 11.04 -23.58 -10.30
N ALA A 294 12.24 -23.74 -9.78
CA ALA A 294 13.18 -24.77 -10.23
C ALA A 294 12.67 -26.20 -9.99
N LYS A 295 11.81 -26.42 -8.98
CA LYS A 295 11.18 -27.73 -8.73
C LYS A 295 9.95 -27.97 -9.61
N LEU A 296 9.34 -26.93 -10.13
CA LEU A 296 8.18 -27.03 -11.02
C LEU A 296 8.56 -27.21 -12.50
N GLY A 297 9.79 -26.93 -12.88
CA GLY A 297 10.32 -27.01 -14.24
C GLY A 297 10.39 -25.60 -14.84
#